data_36fc3d98b78c56c035d626a9b220d8e6
#
_entry.id   36fc3d98b78c56c035d626a9b220d8e6
#
_cell.length_a   1.000
_cell.length_b   1.000
_cell.length_c   1.000
_cell.angle_alpha   90.00
_cell.angle_beta   90.00
_cell.angle_gamma   90.00
#
_symmetry.space_group_name_H-M   'P 1'
#
loop_
_entity.id
_entity.type
_entity.pdbx_description
1 polymer ?
#
loop_
_entity_poly.entity_id
_entity_poly.type
_entity_poly.pdbx_seq_one_letter_code
_entity_poly.pdbx_strand_id
1 'polypeptide(L)'
;MRDFMPVQCTPDHFVAYRYEPDYLRGQSQYITNWKHVIAPSRLPYVNSGLILDGGNVIMCGNKVILTEKVFQENPSLLPMQLIPRLDRAFRAETVIIPWDRHEPYGHADGMVRYIGNGKVLITNYYDFDKGLRKRLLDALLPHFEVVELHYDTPRPHKWNWAYINYLLTDGKLFLPRLNVPEDEQACAQIGSALGIPREHIELVDINGVLRNGGGLNCISWNVSLYDSIL
;
A
#
# COMPACT_ATOMS: atom_id res chain seq x y z
N MET A 1 0.85 -11.93 1.39
CA MET A 1 2.28 -12.02 0.98
C MET A 1 2.96 -10.67 1.17
N ARG A 2 2.34 -9.60 0.76
CA ARG A 2 2.86 -8.22 0.88
C ARG A 2 3.41 -7.92 2.29
N ASP A 3 2.70 -8.33 3.34
CA ASP A 3 2.93 -7.87 4.71
C ASP A 3 4.23 -8.39 5.33
N PHE A 4 4.70 -9.58 4.97
CA PHE A 4 5.91 -10.17 5.55
C PHE A 4 7.14 -10.16 4.62
N MET A 5 6.97 -9.89 3.30
CA MET A 5 8.10 -9.86 2.36
C MET A 5 8.86 -8.54 2.46
N PRO A 6 10.20 -8.55 2.26
CA PRO A 6 11.00 -7.33 2.26
C PRO A 6 10.49 -6.32 1.24
N VAL A 7 10.47 -5.04 1.62
CA VAL A 7 10.09 -3.95 0.72
C VAL A 7 11.28 -3.57 -0.15
N GLN A 8 11.08 -3.56 -1.46
CA GLN A 8 12.08 -3.06 -2.40
C GLN A 8 12.05 -1.52 -2.45
N CYS A 9 13.20 -0.90 -2.25
CA CYS A 9 13.39 0.55 -2.39
C CYS A 9 14.03 0.90 -3.73
N THR A 10 15.05 0.12 -4.11
CA THR A 10 15.74 0.17 -5.40
C THR A 10 16.07 -1.27 -5.84
N PRO A 11 16.49 -1.53 -7.09
CA PRO A 11 16.87 -2.88 -7.52
C PRO A 11 17.90 -3.56 -6.63
N ASP A 12 18.78 -2.79 -5.99
CA ASP A 12 19.88 -3.25 -5.14
C ASP A 12 19.65 -2.99 -3.64
N HIS A 13 18.47 -2.53 -3.24
CA HIS A 13 18.16 -2.22 -1.84
C HIS A 13 16.76 -2.68 -1.41
N PHE A 14 16.73 -3.70 -0.56
CA PHE A 14 15.51 -4.20 0.07
C PHE A 14 15.56 -3.95 1.58
N VAL A 15 14.44 -3.60 2.17
CA VAL A 15 14.29 -3.45 3.61
C VAL A 15 13.53 -4.65 4.18
N ALA A 16 14.24 -5.47 4.95
CA ALA A 16 13.64 -6.51 5.77
C ALA A 16 13.30 -5.95 7.15
N TYR A 17 12.24 -6.45 7.73
CA TYR A 17 11.72 -6.02 9.03
C TYR A 17 11.17 -7.22 9.80
N ARG A 18 10.77 -7.00 11.04
CA ARG A 18 10.09 -7.99 11.85
C ARG A 18 8.59 -7.89 11.56
N TYR A 19 8.03 -8.91 10.90
CA TYR A 19 6.59 -9.04 10.73
C TYR A 19 5.99 -9.65 11.97
N GLU A 20 5.37 -8.84 12.81
CA GLU A 20 4.78 -9.23 14.08
C GLU A 20 3.59 -8.32 14.40
N PRO A 21 2.55 -8.33 13.54
CA PRO A 21 1.45 -7.40 13.65
C PRO A 21 0.59 -7.67 14.89
N ASP A 22 0.02 -6.60 15.42
CA ASP A 22 -0.82 -6.64 16.61
C ASP A 22 -2.11 -7.46 16.42
N TYR A 23 -2.66 -7.50 15.20
CA TYR A 23 -3.84 -8.29 14.86
C TYR A 23 -3.58 -9.80 14.81
N LEU A 24 -2.34 -10.26 14.80
CA LEU A 24 -1.95 -11.67 14.96
C LEU A 24 -1.48 -12.00 16.38
N ARG A 25 -1.69 -11.13 17.35
CA ARG A 25 -1.29 -11.40 18.74
C ARG A 25 -2.00 -12.66 19.28
N GLY A 26 -1.20 -13.62 19.74
CA GLY A 26 -1.69 -14.93 20.18
C GLY A 26 -1.94 -15.93 19.03
N GLN A 27 -1.61 -15.58 17.80
CA GLN A 27 -1.78 -16.41 16.61
C GLN A 27 -0.46 -16.56 15.83
N SER A 28 0.63 -16.83 16.55
CA SER A 28 1.99 -16.89 16.01
C SER A 28 2.17 -17.89 14.87
N GLN A 29 1.30 -18.90 14.77
CA GLN A 29 1.30 -19.87 13.66
C GLN A 29 1.02 -19.23 12.28
N TYR A 30 0.44 -18.02 12.25
CA TYR A 30 0.20 -17.26 11.01
C TYR A 30 1.29 -16.23 10.71
N ILE A 31 2.26 -16.04 11.62
CA ILE A 31 3.39 -15.14 11.39
C ILE A 31 4.39 -15.84 10.47
N THR A 32 4.48 -15.34 9.23
CA THR A 32 5.38 -15.90 8.23
C THR A 32 6.73 -15.18 8.25
N ASN A 33 7.81 -15.96 8.31
CA ASN A 33 9.15 -15.42 8.10
C ASN A 33 9.50 -15.50 6.60
N TRP A 34 9.74 -14.36 5.97
CA TRP A 34 10.07 -14.27 4.55
C TRP A 34 11.26 -15.14 4.13
N LYS A 35 12.19 -15.42 5.04
CA LYS A 35 13.37 -16.28 4.79
C LYS A 35 13.01 -17.73 4.48
N HIS A 36 11.79 -18.15 4.81
CA HIS A 36 11.26 -19.46 4.43
C HIS A 36 10.64 -19.45 3.02
N VAL A 37 10.41 -18.26 2.44
CA VAL A 37 9.81 -18.10 1.11
C VAL A 37 10.88 -17.93 0.04
N ILE A 38 11.92 -17.14 0.33
CA ILE A 38 13.03 -16.89 -0.58
C ILE A 38 14.36 -16.95 0.19
N ALA A 39 15.38 -17.56 -0.42
CA ALA A 39 16.71 -17.60 0.17
C ALA A 39 17.29 -16.18 0.35
N PRO A 40 17.71 -15.79 1.56
CA PRO A 40 18.23 -14.43 1.84
C PRO A 40 19.37 -14.01 0.92
N SER A 41 20.22 -14.96 0.49
CA SER A 41 21.33 -14.72 -0.43
C SER A 41 20.90 -14.22 -1.82
N ARG A 42 19.60 -14.30 -2.15
CA ARG A 42 19.06 -13.80 -3.43
C ARG A 42 18.63 -12.35 -3.39
N LEU A 43 18.62 -11.72 -2.20
CA LEU A 43 18.18 -10.34 -2.04
C LEU A 43 19.28 -9.48 -1.40
N PRO A 44 19.60 -8.32 -1.99
CA PRO A 44 20.46 -7.31 -1.34
C PRO A 44 19.65 -6.55 -0.29
N TYR A 45 19.48 -7.11 0.91
CA TYR A 45 18.63 -6.54 1.94
C TYR A 45 19.40 -5.97 3.13
N VAL A 46 18.81 -4.96 3.77
CA VAL A 46 19.17 -4.49 5.11
C VAL A 46 18.05 -4.86 6.09
N ASN A 47 18.41 -5.17 7.33
CA ASN A 47 17.41 -5.42 8.37
C ASN A 47 17.20 -4.15 9.18
N SER A 48 16.00 -3.59 9.13
CA SER A 48 15.65 -2.38 9.88
C SER A 48 15.56 -2.59 11.40
N GLY A 49 15.28 -3.83 11.82
CA GLY A 49 14.98 -4.16 13.23
C GLY A 49 13.63 -3.61 13.73
N LEU A 50 12.88 -2.93 12.88
CA LEU A 50 11.56 -2.37 13.21
C LEU A 50 10.46 -3.44 13.02
N ILE A 51 9.34 -3.27 13.72
CA ILE A 51 8.11 -4.01 13.44
C ILE A 51 7.34 -3.24 12.38
N LEU A 52 7.10 -3.87 11.25
CA LEU A 52 6.39 -3.30 10.12
C LEU A 52 5.52 -4.36 9.45
N ASP A 53 4.48 -3.89 8.78
CA ASP A 53 3.70 -4.63 7.79
C ASP A 53 3.97 -4.04 6.41
N GLY A 54 4.30 -4.86 5.42
CA GLY A 54 4.61 -4.36 4.08
C GLY A 54 3.42 -3.70 3.38
N GLY A 55 2.17 -4.05 3.76
CA GLY A 55 0.96 -3.35 3.32
C GLY A 55 0.87 -1.92 3.84
N ASN A 56 1.56 -1.62 4.94
CA ASN A 56 1.66 -0.27 5.49
C ASN A 56 2.80 0.57 4.89
N VAL A 57 3.53 0.05 3.89
CA VAL A 57 4.69 0.75 3.31
C VAL A 57 4.47 1.02 1.84
N ILE A 58 4.40 2.30 1.45
CA ILE A 58 4.30 2.73 0.05
C ILE A 58 5.56 3.51 -0.34
N MET A 59 6.40 2.91 -1.16
CA MET A 59 7.56 3.60 -1.73
C MET A 59 7.13 4.60 -2.80
N CYS A 60 7.64 5.84 -2.73
CA CYS A 60 7.27 6.97 -3.58
C CYS A 60 8.54 7.71 -4.07
N GLY A 61 9.44 7.01 -4.76
CA GLY A 61 10.74 7.57 -5.15
C GLY A 61 11.61 7.84 -3.91
N ASN A 62 11.91 9.11 -3.64
CA ASN A 62 12.68 9.55 -2.46
C ASN A 62 11.85 9.74 -1.19
N LYS A 63 10.58 9.31 -1.20
CA LYS A 63 9.68 9.33 -0.04
C LYS A 63 9.10 7.95 0.23
N VAL A 64 8.68 7.73 1.48
CA VAL A 64 7.95 6.52 1.89
C VAL A 64 6.74 6.93 2.73
N ILE A 65 5.56 6.43 2.36
CA ILE A 65 4.33 6.71 3.10
C ILE A 65 4.03 5.52 4.03
N LEU A 66 3.71 5.83 5.29
CA LEU A 66 3.19 4.89 6.28
C LEU A 66 2.02 5.52 7.04
N THR A 67 1.12 4.72 7.56
CA THR A 67 0.08 5.20 8.48
C THR A 67 0.64 5.37 9.90
N GLU A 68 -0.10 6.15 10.72
CA GLU A 68 0.17 6.32 12.16
C GLU A 68 0.31 5.00 12.93
N LYS A 69 -0.18 3.88 12.39
CA LYS A 69 -0.09 2.57 13.01
C LYS A 69 1.35 2.17 13.33
N VAL A 70 2.30 2.62 12.53
CA VAL A 70 3.73 2.32 12.75
C VAL A 70 4.23 2.71 14.14
N PHE A 71 3.64 3.75 14.76
CA PHE A 71 3.97 4.15 16.14
C PHE A 71 3.44 3.15 17.17
N GLN A 72 2.26 2.58 16.94
CA GLN A 72 1.68 1.58 17.83
C GLN A 72 2.43 0.24 17.77
N GLU A 73 2.96 -0.10 16.60
CA GLU A 73 3.74 -1.32 16.40
C GLU A 73 5.16 -1.21 16.99
N ASN A 74 5.68 0.00 17.14
CA ASN A 74 7.00 0.25 17.72
C ASN A 74 6.93 1.08 19.02
N PRO A 75 6.20 0.63 20.05
CA PRO A 75 5.89 1.45 21.24
C PRO A 75 7.11 1.77 22.11
N SER A 76 8.21 1.08 21.94
CA SER A 76 9.47 1.36 22.63
C SER A 76 10.25 2.55 22.07
N LEU A 77 9.81 3.10 20.93
CA LEU A 77 10.44 4.21 20.23
C LEU A 77 9.51 5.43 20.23
N LEU A 78 10.04 6.57 20.64
CA LEU A 78 9.33 7.83 20.44
C LEU A 78 9.31 8.20 18.94
N PRO A 79 8.31 8.98 18.46
CA PRO A 79 8.26 9.40 17.04
C PRO A 79 9.57 10.02 16.54
N MET A 80 10.21 10.89 17.35
CA MET A 80 11.51 11.51 17.05
C MET A 80 12.68 10.52 16.91
N GLN A 81 12.51 9.27 17.39
CA GLN A 81 13.49 8.20 17.25
C GLN A 81 13.13 7.25 16.11
N LEU A 82 11.83 7.02 15.90
CA LEU A 82 11.35 6.08 14.88
C LEU A 82 11.51 6.66 13.48
N ILE A 83 11.07 7.92 13.24
CA ILE A 83 11.12 8.54 11.90
C ILE A 83 12.55 8.50 11.31
N PRO A 84 13.63 8.96 12.01
CA PRO A 84 14.97 8.87 11.45
C PRO A 84 15.47 7.43 11.18
N ARG A 85 14.90 6.43 11.87
CA ARG A 85 15.22 5.03 11.59
C ARG A 85 14.52 4.53 10.34
N LEU A 86 13.26 4.95 10.11
CA LEU A 86 12.53 4.69 8.87
C LEU A 86 13.25 5.33 7.68
N ASP A 87 13.58 6.64 7.78
CA ASP A 87 14.29 7.38 6.73
C ASP A 87 15.59 6.67 6.33
N ARG A 88 16.36 6.24 7.33
CA ARG A 88 17.62 5.52 7.10
C ARG A 88 17.40 4.15 6.46
N ALA A 89 16.41 3.39 6.94
CA ALA A 89 16.13 2.05 6.43
C ALA A 89 15.67 2.10 4.97
N PHE A 90 14.72 2.97 4.66
CA PHE A 90 14.15 3.11 3.32
C PHE A 90 14.97 4.01 2.39
N ARG A 91 15.97 4.75 2.91
CA ARG A 91 16.73 5.79 2.19
C ARG A 91 15.79 6.82 1.55
N ALA A 92 14.73 7.17 2.26
CA ALA A 92 13.63 8.00 1.78
C ALA A 92 13.06 8.83 2.94
N GLU A 93 12.50 10.00 2.65
CA GLU A 93 11.78 10.84 3.61
C GLU A 93 10.46 10.17 4.02
N THR A 94 10.24 9.97 5.31
CA THR A 94 9.01 9.35 5.83
C THR A 94 7.87 10.36 5.89
N VAL A 95 6.77 10.03 5.22
CA VAL A 95 5.49 10.77 5.28
C VAL A 95 4.48 9.94 6.05
N ILE A 96 4.01 10.46 7.18
CA ILE A 96 3.01 9.78 8.01
C ILE A 96 1.62 10.28 7.63
N ILE A 97 0.73 9.34 7.33
CA ILE A 97 -0.68 9.61 7.04
C ILE A 97 -1.59 9.09 8.17
N PRO A 98 -2.80 9.64 8.33
CA PRO A 98 -3.76 9.12 9.30
C PRO A 98 -4.11 7.66 8.99
N TRP A 99 -4.39 6.90 10.05
CA TRP A 99 -4.90 5.54 9.93
C TRP A 99 -6.42 5.55 9.74
N ASP A 100 -6.92 4.83 8.74
CA ASP A 100 -8.35 4.55 8.60
C ASP A 100 -8.78 3.53 9.67
N ARG A 101 -9.50 4.00 10.69
CA ARG A 101 -9.94 3.17 11.82
C ARG A 101 -11.06 2.18 11.47
N HIS A 102 -11.64 2.29 10.27
CA HIS A 102 -12.60 1.31 9.75
C HIS A 102 -11.89 0.10 9.12
N GLU A 103 -10.60 0.23 8.83
CA GLU A 103 -9.74 -0.81 8.31
C GLU A 103 -8.91 -1.42 9.46
N PRO A 104 -9.08 -2.73 9.77
CA PRO A 104 -8.53 -3.32 10.99
C PRO A 104 -7.00 -3.48 10.97
N TYR A 105 -6.41 -3.54 9.79
CA TYR A 105 -4.97 -3.76 9.65
C TYR A 105 -4.15 -2.46 9.74
N GLY A 106 -4.76 -1.32 9.43
CA GLY A 106 -4.11 -0.01 9.42
C GLY A 106 -3.11 0.18 8.27
N HIS A 107 -3.32 -0.51 7.15
CA HIS A 107 -2.42 -0.52 6.02
C HIS A 107 -2.63 0.68 5.08
N ALA A 108 -1.52 1.29 4.65
CA ALA A 108 -1.55 2.41 3.70
C ALA A 108 -1.99 1.99 2.29
N ASP A 109 -1.76 0.73 1.89
CA ASP A 109 -2.04 0.23 0.53
C ASP A 109 -3.53 0.08 0.19
N GLY A 110 -4.41 0.15 1.19
CA GLY A 110 -5.85 0.31 1.02
C GLY A 110 -6.32 1.78 0.94
N MET A 111 -5.41 2.73 1.17
CA MET A 111 -5.72 4.17 1.26
C MET A 111 -5.07 4.98 0.15
N VAL A 112 -3.82 4.66 -0.18
CA VAL A 112 -2.95 5.45 -1.07
C VAL A 112 -2.18 4.54 -2.01
N ARG A 113 -1.96 4.98 -3.25
CA ARG A 113 -1.06 4.34 -4.21
C ARG A 113 -0.19 5.38 -4.90
N TYR A 114 1.12 5.16 -4.93
CA TYR A 114 2.01 5.99 -5.76
C TYR A 114 1.84 5.61 -7.24
N ILE A 115 1.70 6.64 -8.09
CA ILE A 115 1.47 6.48 -9.54
C ILE A 115 2.55 7.16 -10.39
N GLY A 116 3.70 7.46 -9.78
CA GLY A 116 4.83 8.08 -10.46
C GLY A 116 4.79 9.61 -10.46
N ASN A 117 5.89 10.22 -10.87
CA ASN A 117 6.02 11.67 -11.09
C ASN A 117 5.56 12.56 -9.91
N GLY A 118 5.77 12.13 -8.67
CA GLY A 118 5.33 12.87 -7.48
C GLY A 118 3.82 12.87 -7.26
N LYS A 119 3.08 11.93 -7.88
CA LYS A 119 1.63 11.82 -7.76
C LYS A 119 1.23 10.59 -6.94
N VAL A 120 0.19 10.76 -6.16
CA VAL A 120 -0.47 9.66 -5.44
C VAL A 120 -1.95 9.62 -5.77
N LEU A 121 -2.47 8.40 -5.89
CA LEU A 121 -3.89 8.12 -6.02
C LEU A 121 -4.42 7.77 -4.63
N ILE A 122 -5.56 8.33 -4.22
CA ILE A 122 -6.25 7.96 -2.98
C ILE A 122 -7.61 7.34 -3.28
N THR A 123 -8.07 6.47 -2.39
CA THR A 123 -9.41 5.88 -2.51
C THR A 123 -10.50 6.94 -2.33
N ASN A 124 -11.73 6.58 -2.64
CA ASN A 124 -12.87 7.49 -2.73
C ASN A 124 -13.42 8.00 -1.37
N TYR A 125 -12.53 8.47 -0.48
CA TYR A 125 -12.94 9.04 0.82
C TYR A 125 -13.89 10.24 0.70
N TYR A 126 -13.87 10.94 -0.45
CA TYR A 126 -14.85 12.00 -0.73
C TYR A 126 -16.28 11.50 -0.60
N ASP A 127 -16.54 10.25 -0.94
CA ASP A 127 -17.88 9.67 -1.03
C ASP A 127 -18.39 9.19 0.34
N PHE A 128 -17.50 8.84 1.30
CA PHE A 128 -17.94 8.20 2.54
C PHE A 128 -17.30 8.72 3.84
N ASP A 129 -16.08 9.30 3.83
CA ASP A 129 -15.45 9.88 5.03
C ASP A 129 -14.70 11.18 4.74
N LYS A 130 -15.43 12.28 4.72
CA LYS A 130 -14.87 13.61 4.47
C LYS A 130 -13.90 14.08 5.57
N GLY A 131 -14.06 13.58 6.79
CA GLY A 131 -13.18 13.89 7.91
C GLY A 131 -11.80 13.25 7.75
N LEU A 132 -11.77 11.96 7.46
CA LEU A 132 -10.54 11.25 7.15
C LEU A 132 -9.89 11.79 5.88
N ARG A 133 -10.68 12.02 4.82
CA ARG A 133 -10.22 12.65 3.59
C ARG A 133 -9.46 13.94 3.86
N LYS A 134 -10.04 14.84 4.68
CA LYS A 134 -9.39 16.12 5.00
C LYS A 134 -8.02 15.88 5.64
N ARG A 135 -7.95 15.05 6.69
CA ARG A 135 -6.68 14.76 7.37
C ARG A 135 -5.66 14.10 6.44
N LEU A 136 -6.12 13.22 5.55
CA LEU A 136 -5.28 12.55 4.55
C LEU A 136 -4.69 13.56 3.56
N LEU A 137 -5.52 14.46 3.03
CA LEU A 137 -5.08 15.53 2.13
C LEU A 137 -4.12 16.50 2.83
N ASP A 138 -4.41 16.89 4.08
CA ASP A 138 -3.51 17.75 4.87
C ASP A 138 -2.10 17.12 5.03
N ALA A 139 -2.03 15.78 5.12
CA ALA A 139 -0.76 15.06 5.22
C ALA A 139 -0.05 14.86 3.87
N LEU A 140 -0.80 14.67 2.78
CA LEU A 140 -0.21 14.32 1.47
C LEU A 140 0.14 15.54 0.60
N LEU A 141 -0.70 16.58 0.58
CA LEU A 141 -0.54 17.74 -0.30
C LEU A 141 0.80 18.50 -0.16
N PRO A 142 1.46 18.56 1.02
CA PRO A 142 2.79 19.15 1.14
C PRO A 142 3.87 18.38 0.36
N HIS A 143 3.62 17.14 -0.01
CA HIS A 143 4.62 16.21 -0.56
C HIS A 143 4.29 15.72 -1.97
N PHE A 144 3.01 15.69 -2.35
CA PHE A 144 2.52 15.04 -3.57
C PHE A 144 1.40 15.81 -4.25
N GLU A 145 1.27 15.63 -5.56
CA GLU A 145 0.01 15.88 -6.28
C GLU A 145 -0.94 14.72 -5.98
N VAL A 146 -2.15 15.02 -5.52
CA VAL A 146 -3.13 14.00 -5.12
C VAL A 146 -4.23 13.88 -6.16
N VAL A 147 -4.43 12.66 -6.65
CA VAL A 147 -5.56 12.26 -7.50
C VAL A 147 -6.53 11.46 -6.64
N GLU A 148 -7.81 11.84 -6.65
CA GLU A 148 -8.84 11.17 -5.86
C GLU A 148 -9.73 10.32 -6.74
N LEU A 149 -10.00 9.09 -6.33
CA LEU A 149 -11.07 8.28 -6.92
C LEU A 149 -12.42 8.80 -6.43
N HIS A 150 -13.39 8.85 -7.34
CA HIS A 150 -14.76 9.23 -7.04
C HIS A 150 -15.73 8.41 -7.89
N TYR A 151 -16.78 7.89 -7.26
CA TYR A 151 -17.76 7.06 -7.94
C TYR A 151 -19.14 7.68 -7.90
N ASP A 152 -19.75 7.80 -9.08
CA ASP A 152 -21.14 8.25 -9.21
C ASP A 152 -22.10 7.11 -8.83
N THR A 153 -22.31 6.97 -7.53
CA THR A 153 -23.20 5.96 -6.93
C THR A 153 -23.93 6.53 -5.73
N PRO A 154 -25.22 6.21 -5.55
CA PRO A 154 -25.99 6.68 -4.40
C PRO A 154 -25.46 6.19 -3.06
N ARG A 155 -24.78 5.04 -3.06
CA ARG A 155 -24.17 4.45 -1.86
C ARG A 155 -22.87 3.76 -2.26
N PRO A 156 -21.72 4.29 -1.82
CA PRO A 156 -20.42 3.67 -2.07
C PRO A 156 -20.41 2.23 -1.57
N HIS A 157 -19.89 1.33 -2.38
CA HIS A 157 -19.72 -0.05 -1.97
C HIS A 157 -18.63 -0.15 -0.90
N LYS A 158 -18.88 -0.89 0.17
CA LYS A 158 -17.97 -1.00 1.34
C LYS A 158 -16.55 -1.49 1.00
N TRP A 159 -16.36 -2.12 -0.15
CA TRP A 159 -15.09 -2.65 -0.62
C TRP A 159 -14.46 -1.81 -1.74
N ASN A 160 -14.93 -0.59 -1.99
CA ASN A 160 -14.35 0.29 -3.03
C ASN A 160 -12.86 0.61 -2.80
N TRP A 161 -12.38 0.50 -1.56
CA TRP A 161 -10.96 0.57 -1.25
C TRP A 161 -10.12 -0.46 -2.03
N ALA A 162 -10.71 -1.57 -2.43
CA ALA A 162 -10.01 -2.64 -3.14
C ALA A 162 -9.49 -2.18 -4.51
N TYR A 163 -10.13 -1.23 -5.16
CA TYR A 163 -9.67 -0.76 -6.46
C TYR A 163 -8.28 -0.14 -6.42
N ILE A 164 -7.90 0.54 -5.31
CA ILE A 164 -6.55 1.09 -5.17
C ILE A 164 -5.50 0.01 -4.86
N ASN A 165 -5.95 -1.16 -4.40
CA ASN A 165 -5.12 -2.32 -4.08
C ASN A 165 -4.91 -3.22 -5.31
N TYR A 166 -4.71 -2.60 -6.47
CA TYR A 166 -4.45 -3.28 -7.74
C TYR A 166 -3.04 -3.88 -7.80
N LEU A 167 -2.83 -4.79 -8.75
CA LEU A 167 -1.50 -5.31 -9.11
C LEU A 167 -1.10 -4.72 -10.47
N LEU A 168 0.04 -4.02 -10.48
CA LEU A 168 0.66 -3.49 -11.70
C LEU A 168 1.93 -4.28 -11.99
N THR A 169 2.07 -4.73 -13.22
CA THR A 169 3.27 -5.40 -13.77
C THR A 169 3.72 -4.66 -15.03
N ASP A 170 4.89 -5.03 -15.57
CA ASP A 170 5.32 -4.51 -16.86
C ASP A 170 4.28 -4.86 -17.94
N GLY A 171 3.57 -3.84 -18.42
CA GLY A 171 2.62 -3.94 -19.52
C GLY A 171 1.19 -4.34 -19.17
N LYS A 172 0.85 -4.67 -17.90
CA LYS A 172 -0.53 -4.99 -17.50
C LYS A 172 -0.90 -4.48 -16.13
N LEU A 173 -2.12 -3.93 -16.05
CA LEU A 173 -2.81 -3.59 -14.81
C LEU A 173 -3.88 -4.66 -14.52
N PHE A 174 -3.73 -5.38 -13.40
CA PHE A 174 -4.76 -6.26 -12.88
C PHE A 174 -5.56 -5.48 -11.83
N LEU A 175 -6.80 -5.15 -12.17
CA LEU A 175 -7.67 -4.33 -11.34
C LEU A 175 -8.73 -5.20 -10.66
N PRO A 176 -8.97 -5.03 -9.36
CA PRO A 176 -10.07 -5.69 -8.66
C PRO A 176 -11.41 -5.48 -9.34
N ARG A 177 -12.18 -6.56 -9.46
CA ARG A 177 -13.57 -6.58 -9.90
C ARG A 177 -14.45 -7.02 -8.74
N LEU A 178 -15.44 -6.20 -8.40
CA LEU A 178 -16.38 -6.42 -7.31
C LEU A 178 -17.75 -6.89 -7.80
N ASN A 179 -17.99 -6.84 -9.13
CA ASN A 179 -19.26 -7.09 -9.80
C ASN A 179 -20.34 -6.05 -9.43
N VAL A 180 -19.94 -4.79 -9.37
CA VAL A 180 -20.77 -3.62 -9.08
C VAL A 180 -20.58 -2.54 -10.16
N PRO A 181 -21.49 -1.55 -10.29
CA PRO A 181 -21.39 -0.49 -11.30
C PRO A 181 -20.11 0.34 -11.24
N GLU A 182 -19.49 0.43 -10.07
CA GLU A 182 -18.24 1.16 -9.86
C GLU A 182 -17.04 0.52 -10.55
N ASP A 183 -17.09 -0.76 -10.94
CA ASP A 183 -15.96 -1.46 -11.59
C ASP A 183 -15.48 -0.73 -12.85
N GLU A 184 -16.40 -0.29 -13.72
CA GLU A 184 -16.03 0.41 -14.96
C GLU A 184 -15.55 1.85 -14.68
N GLN A 185 -16.10 2.52 -13.68
CA GLN A 185 -15.65 3.85 -13.28
C GLN A 185 -14.24 3.79 -12.69
N ALA A 186 -13.95 2.80 -11.84
CA ALA A 186 -12.62 2.55 -11.28
C ALA A 186 -11.62 2.24 -12.41
N CYS A 187 -12.01 1.39 -13.36
CA CYS A 187 -11.19 1.04 -14.51
C CYS A 187 -10.81 2.28 -15.33
N ALA A 188 -11.77 3.15 -15.64
CA ALA A 188 -11.55 4.36 -16.42
C ALA A 188 -10.66 5.36 -15.67
N GLN A 189 -10.93 5.62 -14.37
CA GLN A 189 -10.20 6.59 -13.58
C GLN A 189 -8.76 6.15 -13.30
N ILE A 190 -8.54 4.89 -12.90
CA ILE A 190 -7.20 4.35 -12.62
C ILE A 190 -6.40 4.21 -13.89
N GLY A 191 -7.01 3.72 -14.98
CA GLY A 191 -6.37 3.65 -16.29
C GLY A 191 -5.90 5.03 -16.76
N SER A 192 -6.76 6.05 -16.66
CA SER A 192 -6.42 7.43 -17.00
C SER A 192 -5.30 7.98 -16.12
N ALA A 193 -5.37 7.77 -14.80
CA ALA A 193 -4.37 8.27 -13.85
C ALA A 193 -2.98 7.65 -14.07
N LEU A 194 -2.93 6.38 -14.52
CA LEU A 194 -1.70 5.66 -14.83
C LEU A 194 -1.24 5.81 -16.30
N GLY A 195 -2.08 6.40 -17.16
CA GLY A 195 -1.82 6.44 -18.61
C GLY A 195 -1.86 5.05 -19.28
N ILE A 196 -2.62 4.10 -18.70
CA ILE A 196 -2.72 2.72 -19.19
C ILE A 196 -4.00 2.57 -20.03
N PRO A 197 -3.89 2.19 -21.33
CA PRO A 197 -5.06 1.98 -22.17
C PRO A 197 -5.88 0.78 -21.73
N ARG A 198 -7.20 0.80 -22.02
CA ARG A 198 -8.18 -0.20 -21.55
C ARG A 198 -7.81 -1.65 -21.89
N GLU A 199 -7.21 -1.88 -23.04
CA GLU A 199 -6.77 -3.21 -23.50
C GLU A 199 -5.64 -3.82 -22.66
N HIS A 200 -4.94 -3.01 -21.87
CA HIS A 200 -3.91 -3.44 -20.93
C HIS A 200 -4.43 -3.57 -19.50
N ILE A 201 -5.73 -3.38 -19.28
CA ILE A 201 -6.38 -3.52 -17.97
C ILE A 201 -7.20 -4.80 -17.94
N GLU A 202 -6.87 -5.69 -17.03
CA GLU A 202 -7.59 -6.92 -16.78
C GLU A 202 -8.36 -6.84 -15.46
N LEU A 203 -9.67 -7.00 -15.53
CA LEU A 203 -10.54 -7.03 -14.35
C LEU A 203 -10.53 -8.43 -13.73
N VAL A 204 -10.12 -8.54 -12.48
CA VAL A 204 -10.00 -9.81 -11.75
C VAL A 204 -11.03 -9.88 -10.63
N ASP A 205 -11.92 -10.86 -10.66
CA ASP A 205 -12.86 -11.09 -9.55
C ASP A 205 -12.09 -11.51 -8.29
N ILE A 206 -12.15 -10.66 -7.27
CA ILE A 206 -11.46 -10.88 -5.99
C ILE A 206 -12.41 -11.03 -4.81
N ASN A 207 -13.72 -11.21 -5.05
CA ASN A 207 -14.70 -11.30 -3.98
C ASN A 207 -14.37 -12.37 -2.93
N GLY A 208 -13.73 -13.48 -3.34
CA GLY A 208 -13.23 -14.51 -2.43
C GLY A 208 -12.09 -14.03 -1.53
N VAL A 209 -11.18 -13.20 -2.05
CA VAL A 209 -10.03 -12.64 -1.33
C VAL A 209 -10.49 -11.55 -0.37
N LEU A 210 -11.39 -10.67 -0.81
CA LEU A 210 -11.94 -9.57 0.01
C LEU A 210 -12.64 -10.03 1.29
N ARG A 211 -13.32 -11.17 1.23
CA ARG A 211 -13.96 -11.77 2.42
C ARG A 211 -12.95 -12.13 3.51
N ASN A 212 -11.68 -12.29 3.13
CA ASN A 212 -10.57 -12.56 4.03
C ASN A 212 -9.72 -11.31 4.31
N GLY A 213 -10.20 -10.12 3.93
CA GLY A 213 -9.57 -8.84 4.25
C GLY A 213 -8.39 -8.45 3.38
N GLY A 214 -8.22 -9.04 2.17
CA GLY A 214 -7.11 -8.73 1.28
C GLY A 214 -7.55 -8.24 -0.10
N GLY A 215 -6.62 -7.62 -0.86
CA GLY A 215 -6.75 -7.26 -2.25
C GLY A 215 -5.62 -7.88 -3.10
N LEU A 216 -5.51 -7.49 -4.36
CA LEU A 216 -4.48 -8.04 -5.26
C LEU A 216 -3.06 -7.69 -4.83
N ASN A 217 -2.83 -6.45 -4.36
CA ASN A 217 -1.54 -6.04 -3.83
C ASN A 217 -1.17 -6.83 -2.56
N CYS A 218 -2.14 -7.05 -1.65
CA CYS A 218 -1.92 -7.77 -0.40
C CYS A 218 -1.45 -9.21 -0.60
N ILE A 219 -1.98 -9.90 -1.62
CA ILE A 219 -1.61 -11.30 -1.90
C ILE A 219 -0.39 -11.45 -2.82
N SER A 220 0.17 -10.34 -3.30
CA SER A 220 1.31 -10.30 -4.21
C SER A 220 2.56 -9.68 -3.57
N TRP A 221 3.70 -9.93 -4.20
CA TRP A 221 4.96 -9.28 -3.90
C TRP A 221 5.67 -8.96 -5.20
N ASN A 222 5.78 -7.68 -5.53
CA ASN A 222 6.37 -7.21 -6.77
C ASN A 222 7.84 -6.91 -6.56
N VAL A 223 8.66 -7.31 -7.51
CA VAL A 223 10.09 -6.99 -7.57
C VAL A 223 10.38 -6.44 -8.95
N SER A 224 10.92 -5.23 -9.01
CA SER A 224 11.45 -4.65 -10.24
C SER A 224 12.90 -5.08 -10.41
N LEU A 225 13.26 -5.53 -11.60
CA LEU A 225 14.63 -5.90 -11.94
C LEU A 225 15.41 -4.72 -12.56
N TYR A 226 14.74 -3.61 -12.84
CA TYR A 226 15.30 -2.43 -13.51
C TYR A 226 14.97 -1.16 -12.71
N ASP A 227 15.74 -0.08 -12.94
CA ASP A 227 15.55 1.24 -12.30
C ASP A 227 14.25 1.98 -12.69
N SER A 228 13.40 1.39 -13.50
CA SER A 228 12.08 1.92 -13.82
C SER A 228 11.10 1.72 -12.66
N ILE A 229 11.34 2.42 -11.57
CA ILE A 229 10.30 2.67 -10.57
C ILE A 229 9.46 3.81 -11.12
N LEU A 230 8.25 3.49 -11.54
CA LEU A 230 7.21 4.46 -11.89
C LEU A 230 7.04 5.50 -10.79
#